data_3997d41a40e42072cb857f98cef0a530
#
_entry.id   3997d41a40e42072cb857f98cef0a530
#
_cell.length_a   1.000
_cell.length_b   1.000
_cell.length_c   1.000
_cell.angle_alpha   90.00
_cell.angle_beta   90.00
_cell.angle_gamma   90.00
#
_symmetry.space_group_name_H-M   'P 1'
#
loop_
_entity.id
_entity.type
_entity.pdbx_description
1 polymer ?
#
loop_
_entity_poly.entity_id
_entity_poly.type
_entity_poly.pdbx_seq_one_letter_code
_entity_poly.pdbx_strand_id
1 'polypeptide(L)'
;ETYIQKFVYEEDREMLRLAASVDGLKNELSDKKLCIVNYRTLWNDEMRYFQMKVVRTGAWEKIQGVVMGFRSVDVEMREEMEKKSLLEDALMQANRASKAKSVFLSNMSHDIRTPMNAIVGFTALAITHIEHKERVEEYLKKIMTSGNHLLSLINDVLDMSRIESGKMHLDEKECSLPEILHGLKNILQADVHAKQLELYIDTVDVFDEEIYCDKLRLNQVLLNLLSNAVKYTGAGGIISLRITEKPGAPAGSANYEFNIKDTGIGMSQEFVDHIFEPFERERNSTISGIQGTGLGMAITRNIVDMMNGSIVVKSEQNVGTEVTVSFTFRLHSGEKIPQDIPQLKGCRALVVDDDFNSCDSVTYMLGQIGMRAEWTLSGKEAVLRTRQAVMRDNI
;
A
#
# COMPACT_ATOMS: atom_id res chain seq x y z
N GLU A 1 13.75 60.14 10.52
CA GLU A 1 14.99 59.42 10.62
C GLU A 1 15.02 58.53 11.88
N THR A 2 14.79 59.08 13.06
CA THR A 2 14.80 58.33 14.35
C THR A 2 13.81 57.18 14.41
N TYR A 3 12.61 57.32 13.82
CA TYR A 3 11.62 56.24 13.72
C TYR A 3 12.12 55.09 12.85
N ILE A 4 12.69 55.44 11.66
CA ILE A 4 13.18 54.39 10.73
C ILE A 4 14.34 53.60 11.37
N GLN A 5 15.26 54.25 12.04
CA GLN A 5 16.37 53.57 12.68
C GLN A 5 15.96 52.72 13.87
N LYS A 6 14.94 53.12 14.63
CA LYS A 6 14.57 52.46 15.89
C LYS A 6 13.55 51.31 15.71
N PHE A 7 12.61 51.47 14.80
CA PHE A 7 11.45 50.55 14.70
C PHE A 7 11.34 49.80 13.38
N VAL A 8 11.93 50.34 12.29
CA VAL A 8 11.79 49.70 10.98
C VAL A 8 12.82 48.59 10.85
N TYR A 9 12.37 47.47 10.31
CA TYR A 9 13.21 46.28 10.05
C TYR A 9 14.38 46.67 9.14
N GLU A 10 15.55 46.15 9.42
CA GLU A 10 16.80 46.63 8.84
C GLU A 10 16.80 46.69 7.30
N GLU A 11 16.29 45.62 6.66
CA GLU A 11 16.22 45.53 5.20
C GLU A 11 15.28 46.57 4.56
N ASP A 12 14.27 47.02 5.27
CA ASP A 12 13.26 47.99 4.77
C ASP A 12 13.63 49.44 5.03
N ARG A 13 14.68 49.70 5.81
CA ARG A 13 15.08 51.07 6.21
C ARG A 13 15.45 51.94 5.03
N GLU A 14 16.25 51.43 4.11
CA GLU A 14 16.74 52.22 2.95
C GLU A 14 15.58 52.51 1.98
N MET A 15 14.75 51.54 1.69
CA MET A 15 13.57 51.68 0.83
C MET A 15 12.61 52.75 1.44
N LEU A 16 12.30 52.65 2.72
CA LEU A 16 11.38 53.60 3.36
C LEU A 16 11.98 55.00 3.47
N ARG A 17 13.30 55.12 3.67
CA ARG A 17 14.02 56.39 3.69
C ARG A 17 13.95 57.10 2.33
N LEU A 18 14.20 56.35 1.29
CA LEU A 18 14.09 56.87 -0.11
C LEU A 18 12.65 57.29 -0.42
N ALA A 19 11.65 56.43 -0.14
CA ALA A 19 10.25 56.72 -0.40
C ALA A 19 9.68 57.88 0.44
N ALA A 20 10.19 58.15 1.61
CA ALA A 20 9.77 59.22 2.48
C ALA A 20 10.60 60.56 2.26
N SER A 21 11.65 60.51 1.44
CA SER A 21 12.45 61.67 1.11
C SER A 21 11.71 62.66 0.19
N VAL A 22 12.08 63.93 0.29
CA VAL A 22 11.46 64.96 -0.60
C VAL A 22 11.65 64.66 -2.08
N ASP A 23 12.84 64.20 -2.45
CA ASP A 23 13.17 63.88 -3.82
C ASP A 23 12.47 62.59 -4.27
N GLY A 24 12.41 61.55 -3.45
CA GLY A 24 11.67 60.31 -3.69
C GLY A 24 10.18 60.57 -3.88
N LEU A 25 9.57 61.43 -3.01
CA LEU A 25 8.17 61.80 -3.13
C LEU A 25 7.87 62.65 -4.40
N LYS A 26 8.78 63.56 -4.75
CA LYS A 26 8.63 64.30 -6.00
C LYS A 26 8.66 63.42 -7.23
N ASN A 27 9.59 62.47 -7.26
CA ASN A 27 9.71 61.53 -8.37
C ASN A 27 8.50 60.59 -8.47
N GLU A 28 8.10 59.95 -7.38
CA GLU A 28 6.97 59.00 -7.35
C GLU A 28 5.61 59.67 -7.60
N LEU A 29 5.45 60.93 -7.15
CA LEU A 29 4.20 61.66 -7.29
C LEU A 29 4.19 62.63 -8.50
N SER A 30 5.22 62.62 -9.34
CA SER A 30 5.23 63.37 -10.60
C SER A 30 4.10 62.96 -11.51
N ASP A 31 3.96 61.65 -11.73
CA ASP A 31 3.00 61.07 -12.67
C ASP A 31 1.83 60.36 -11.96
N LYS A 32 1.94 60.11 -10.62
CA LYS A 32 0.93 59.42 -9.83
C LYS A 32 0.36 60.35 -8.75
N LYS A 33 -0.94 60.19 -8.44
CA LYS A 33 -1.60 60.90 -7.34
C LYS A 33 -1.34 60.25 -5.98
N LEU A 34 -0.93 59.01 -6.00
CA LEU A 34 -0.82 58.14 -4.83
C LEU A 34 0.46 57.29 -4.89
N CYS A 35 1.20 57.27 -3.82
CA CYS A 35 2.29 56.34 -3.55
C CYS A 35 1.96 55.45 -2.33
N ILE A 36 2.20 54.17 -2.42
CA ILE A 36 1.96 53.21 -1.34
C ILE A 36 3.25 52.41 -1.12
N VAL A 37 3.70 52.38 0.13
CA VAL A 37 4.91 51.64 0.53
C VAL A 37 4.57 50.78 1.72
N ASN A 38 4.74 49.46 1.59
CA ASN A 38 4.62 48.51 2.70
C ASN A 38 6.01 48.29 3.31
N TYR A 39 6.09 48.23 4.63
CA TYR A 39 7.32 48.03 5.35
C TYR A 39 7.08 47.25 6.65
N ARG A 40 8.12 46.59 7.14
CA ARG A 40 8.11 45.84 8.39
C ARG A 40 8.65 46.66 9.53
N THR A 41 8.05 46.51 10.70
CA THR A 41 8.56 47.10 11.96
C THR A 41 8.79 45.96 12.95
N LEU A 42 9.79 46.14 13.78
CA LEU A 42 10.06 45.28 14.92
C LEU A 42 9.66 46.02 16.19
N TRP A 43 8.65 45.54 16.90
CA TRP A 43 8.16 46.12 18.14
C TRP A 43 8.05 45.03 19.21
N ASN A 44 8.85 45.16 20.28
CA ASN A 44 8.95 44.12 21.33
C ASN A 44 9.22 42.71 20.77
N ASP A 45 10.17 42.60 19.85
CA ASP A 45 10.53 41.36 19.15
C ASP A 45 9.41 40.75 18.29
N GLU A 46 8.27 41.45 18.11
CA GLU A 46 7.22 41.08 17.15
C GLU A 46 7.38 41.85 15.86
N MET A 47 7.39 41.10 14.74
CA MET A 47 7.35 41.67 13.39
C MET A 47 5.93 42.08 13.04
N ARG A 48 5.73 43.34 12.68
CA ARG A 48 4.44 43.91 12.25
C ARG A 48 4.58 44.59 10.90
N TYR A 49 3.52 44.50 10.09
CA TYR A 49 3.47 45.08 8.76
C TYR A 49 2.69 46.38 8.77
N PHE A 50 3.33 47.42 8.24
CA PHE A 50 2.73 48.76 8.09
C PHE A 50 2.73 49.19 6.64
N GLN A 51 1.73 50.00 6.30
CA GLN A 51 1.60 50.67 5.00
C GLN A 51 1.66 52.16 5.19
N MET A 52 2.61 52.80 4.49
CA MET A 52 2.65 54.23 4.31
C MET A 52 1.94 54.56 3.02
N LYS A 53 0.93 55.43 3.08
CA LYS A 53 0.17 55.92 1.94
C LYS A 53 0.38 57.43 1.83
N VAL A 54 0.90 57.88 0.66
CA VAL A 54 1.17 59.29 0.43
C VAL A 54 0.33 59.75 -0.73
N VAL A 55 -0.46 60.80 -0.49
CA VAL A 55 -1.34 61.41 -1.51
C VAL A 55 -0.90 62.84 -1.75
N ARG A 56 -0.76 63.17 -3.02
CA ARG A 56 -0.44 64.52 -3.48
C ARG A 56 -1.66 65.44 -3.34
N THR A 57 -1.44 66.66 -2.81
CA THR A 57 -2.44 67.74 -2.81
C THR A 57 -2.04 68.84 -3.79
N GLY A 58 -3.02 69.42 -4.47
CA GLY A 58 -2.81 70.49 -5.48
C GLY A 58 -3.02 70.05 -6.92
N ALA A 59 -2.87 70.98 -7.84
CA ALA A 59 -3.02 70.75 -9.28
C ALA A 59 -1.85 69.93 -9.85
N TRP A 60 -2.07 69.30 -11.00
CA TRP A 60 -1.10 68.42 -11.63
C TRP A 60 0.26 69.07 -11.93
N GLU A 61 0.26 70.35 -12.23
CA GLU A 61 1.46 71.11 -12.63
C GLU A 61 2.29 71.64 -11.42
N LYS A 62 1.73 71.60 -10.21
CA LYS A 62 2.45 72.09 -9.00
C LYS A 62 2.00 71.34 -7.75
N ILE A 63 2.90 70.51 -7.22
CA ILE A 63 2.68 69.85 -5.94
C ILE A 63 2.72 70.89 -4.83
N GLN A 64 1.57 71.16 -4.21
CA GLN A 64 1.44 72.12 -3.11
C GLN A 64 1.70 71.50 -1.76
N GLY A 65 1.55 70.20 -1.63
CA GLY A 65 1.81 69.45 -0.42
C GLY A 65 1.51 67.97 -0.59
N VAL A 66 1.78 67.19 0.42
CA VAL A 66 1.45 65.79 0.51
C VAL A 66 0.75 65.48 1.85
N VAL A 67 -0.19 64.53 1.81
CA VAL A 67 -0.81 63.95 2.99
C VAL A 67 -0.28 62.54 3.15
N MET A 68 0.32 62.25 4.31
CA MET A 68 0.83 60.93 4.63
C MET A 68 -0.08 60.27 5.67
N GLY A 69 -0.47 59.05 5.41
CA GLY A 69 -1.21 58.20 6.31
C GLY A 69 -0.44 56.90 6.57
N PHE A 70 -0.49 56.41 7.79
CA PHE A 70 0.12 55.15 8.17
C PHE A 70 -0.97 54.27 8.75
N ARG A 71 -1.01 53.00 8.31
CA ARG A 71 -1.90 51.99 8.90
C ARG A 71 -1.18 50.68 9.10
N SER A 72 -1.59 49.91 10.08
CA SER A 72 -1.21 48.52 10.17
C SER A 72 -1.92 47.72 9.09
N VAL A 73 -1.17 46.88 8.40
CA VAL A 73 -1.65 45.91 7.43
C VAL A 73 -1.25 44.50 7.82
N ASP A 74 -1.03 44.30 9.12
CA ASP A 74 -0.48 43.07 9.67
C ASP A 74 -1.38 41.88 9.40
N VAL A 75 -2.69 42.04 9.58
CA VAL A 75 -3.68 40.96 9.34
C VAL A 75 -3.75 40.63 7.86
N GLU A 76 -3.90 41.63 7.00
CA GLU A 76 -3.99 41.46 5.55
C GLU A 76 -2.72 40.79 4.97
N MET A 77 -1.54 41.20 5.44
CA MET A 77 -0.26 40.63 4.97
C MET A 77 -0.05 39.19 5.45
N ARG A 78 -0.46 38.87 6.69
CA ARG A 78 -0.38 37.51 7.20
C ARG A 78 -1.33 36.57 6.44
N GLU A 79 -2.57 37.01 6.23
CA GLU A 79 -3.55 36.24 5.41
C GLU A 79 -3.06 36.01 3.98
N GLU A 80 -2.44 37.03 3.36
CA GLU A 80 -1.88 36.92 2.02
C GLU A 80 -0.70 35.93 1.96
N MET A 81 0.20 35.98 2.97
CA MET A 81 1.33 35.05 3.08
C MET A 81 0.85 33.61 3.31
N GLU A 82 -0.12 33.41 4.19
CA GLU A 82 -0.70 32.10 4.44
C GLU A 82 -1.37 31.52 3.19
N LYS A 83 -2.14 32.37 2.50
CA LYS A 83 -2.78 31.98 1.23
C LYS A 83 -1.78 31.66 0.13
N LYS A 84 -0.68 32.41 0.06
CA LYS A 84 0.41 32.14 -0.87
C LYS A 84 1.11 30.82 -0.56
N SER A 85 1.42 30.56 0.71
CA SER A 85 2.03 29.30 1.15
C SER A 85 1.13 28.09 0.82
N LEU A 86 -0.16 28.19 1.12
CA LEU A 86 -1.14 27.14 0.79
C LEU A 86 -1.22 26.89 -0.74
N LEU A 87 -1.16 27.97 -1.53
CA LEU A 87 -1.18 27.85 -2.99
C LEU A 87 0.11 27.21 -3.54
N GLU A 88 1.26 27.56 -2.98
CA GLU A 88 2.55 26.98 -3.36
C GLU A 88 2.59 25.46 -3.01
N ASP A 89 2.09 25.09 -1.85
CA ASP A 89 1.97 23.69 -1.44
C ASP A 89 1.01 22.91 -2.35
N ALA A 90 -0.16 23.47 -2.65
CA ALA A 90 -1.12 22.87 -3.57
C ALA A 90 -0.55 22.70 -4.98
N LEU A 91 0.18 23.71 -5.47
CA LEU A 91 0.84 23.65 -6.78
C LEU A 91 1.95 22.58 -6.80
N MET A 92 2.72 22.47 -5.72
CA MET A 92 3.76 21.45 -5.60
C MET A 92 3.15 20.05 -5.62
N GLN A 93 2.07 19.82 -4.88
CA GLN A 93 1.34 18.54 -4.87
C GLN A 93 0.76 18.21 -6.25
N ALA A 94 0.11 19.18 -6.92
CA ALA A 94 -0.43 19.00 -8.25
C ALA A 94 0.65 18.64 -9.28
N ASN A 95 1.82 19.30 -9.21
CA ASN A 95 2.95 19.02 -10.09
C ASN A 95 3.54 17.62 -9.84
N ARG A 96 3.66 17.19 -8.58
CA ARG A 96 4.10 15.84 -8.24
C ARG A 96 3.14 14.79 -8.80
N ALA A 97 1.83 14.96 -8.58
CA ALA A 97 0.81 14.07 -9.12
C ALA A 97 0.83 14.01 -10.66
N SER A 98 0.96 15.15 -11.33
CA SER A 98 1.05 15.23 -12.80
C SER A 98 2.29 14.52 -13.35
N LYS A 99 3.45 14.70 -12.67
CA LYS A 99 4.70 14.03 -13.06
C LYS A 99 4.60 12.50 -12.85
N ALA A 100 4.07 12.07 -11.72
CA ALA A 100 3.83 10.65 -11.45
C ALA A 100 2.91 10.03 -12.52
N LYS A 101 1.82 10.72 -12.89
CA LYS A 101 0.92 10.29 -13.96
C LYS A 101 1.60 10.18 -15.32
N SER A 102 2.49 11.11 -15.65
CA SER A 102 3.24 11.08 -16.92
C SER A 102 4.24 9.92 -16.98
N VAL A 103 4.96 9.67 -15.88
CA VAL A 103 5.86 8.52 -15.74
C VAL A 103 5.06 7.22 -15.83
N PHE A 104 3.89 7.15 -15.19
CA PHE A 104 2.96 6.04 -15.31
C PHE A 104 2.61 5.68 -16.74
N LEU A 105 2.09 6.65 -17.51
CA LEU A 105 1.69 6.41 -18.89
C LEU A 105 2.87 5.94 -19.77
N SER A 106 4.06 6.46 -19.52
CA SER A 106 5.28 6.05 -20.22
C SER A 106 5.66 4.60 -19.89
N ASN A 107 5.68 4.24 -18.60
CA ASN A 107 6.03 2.89 -18.16
C ASN A 107 4.98 1.86 -18.62
N MET A 108 3.68 2.20 -18.51
CA MET A 108 2.60 1.35 -18.99
C MET A 108 2.68 1.09 -20.50
N SER A 109 3.01 2.13 -21.28
CA SER A 109 3.22 1.97 -22.73
C SER A 109 4.33 0.98 -23.05
N HIS A 110 5.41 1.01 -22.28
CA HIS A 110 6.53 0.08 -22.42
C HIS A 110 6.12 -1.34 -22.00
N ASP A 111 5.49 -1.48 -20.82
CA ASP A 111 5.14 -2.78 -20.24
C ASP A 111 4.03 -3.50 -21.01
N ILE A 112 3.13 -2.77 -21.68
CA ILE A 112 2.16 -3.31 -22.63
C ILE A 112 2.83 -3.72 -23.94
N ARG A 113 3.77 -2.92 -24.44
CA ARG A 113 4.45 -3.18 -25.73
C ARG A 113 5.28 -4.46 -25.70
N THR A 114 5.94 -4.76 -24.60
CA THR A 114 6.84 -5.91 -24.46
C THR A 114 6.10 -7.24 -24.68
N PRO A 115 5.02 -7.59 -23.93
CA PRO A 115 4.28 -8.82 -24.16
C PRO A 115 3.55 -8.82 -25.51
N MET A 116 3.09 -7.67 -26.00
CA MET A 116 2.47 -7.58 -27.32
C MET A 116 3.46 -7.92 -28.44
N ASN A 117 4.69 -7.39 -28.37
CA ASN A 117 5.74 -7.72 -29.34
C ASN A 117 6.15 -9.21 -29.24
N ALA A 118 6.16 -9.77 -28.03
CA ALA A 118 6.41 -11.20 -27.83
C ALA A 118 5.32 -12.07 -28.48
N ILE A 119 4.05 -11.72 -28.30
CA ILE A 119 2.92 -12.41 -28.95
C ILE A 119 3.08 -12.39 -30.48
N VAL A 120 3.30 -11.19 -31.04
CA VAL A 120 3.46 -11.03 -32.51
C VAL A 120 4.68 -11.79 -33.02
N GLY A 121 5.82 -11.68 -32.31
CA GLY A 121 7.07 -12.36 -32.69
C GLY A 121 6.97 -13.88 -32.64
N PHE A 122 6.43 -14.45 -31.55
CA PHE A 122 6.25 -15.89 -31.43
C PHE A 122 5.19 -16.43 -32.39
N THR A 123 4.16 -15.64 -32.73
CA THR A 123 3.19 -16.00 -33.76
C THR A 123 3.86 -16.11 -35.13
N ALA A 124 4.69 -15.14 -35.51
CA ALA A 124 5.45 -15.19 -36.76
C ALA A 124 6.40 -16.40 -36.81
N LEU A 125 7.09 -16.68 -35.67
CA LEU A 125 7.96 -17.87 -35.58
C LEU A 125 7.18 -19.17 -35.66
N ALA A 126 5.99 -19.26 -35.05
CA ALA A 126 5.12 -20.45 -35.15
C ALA A 126 4.68 -20.72 -36.59
N ILE A 127 4.32 -19.65 -37.32
CA ILE A 127 3.95 -19.75 -38.76
C ILE A 127 5.15 -20.24 -39.59
N THR A 128 6.34 -19.70 -39.35
CA THR A 128 7.56 -20.09 -40.10
C THR A 128 7.99 -21.53 -39.83
N HIS A 129 7.71 -22.05 -38.63
CA HIS A 129 8.13 -23.40 -38.21
C HIS A 129 6.96 -24.39 -38.12
N ILE A 130 5.89 -24.18 -38.91
CA ILE A 130 4.62 -24.93 -38.81
C ILE A 130 4.80 -26.45 -38.95
N GLU A 131 5.80 -26.88 -39.67
CA GLU A 131 6.16 -28.32 -39.86
C GLU A 131 6.83 -28.93 -38.62
N HIS A 132 7.28 -28.08 -37.63
CA HIS A 132 7.97 -28.52 -36.41
C HIS A 132 7.07 -28.44 -35.21
N LYS A 133 6.24 -29.45 -34.95
CA LYS A 133 5.22 -29.50 -33.90
C LYS A 133 5.73 -29.08 -32.53
N GLU A 134 6.87 -29.58 -32.10
CA GLU A 134 7.47 -29.26 -30.78
C GLU A 134 7.79 -27.77 -30.63
N ARG A 135 8.39 -27.17 -31.70
CA ARG A 135 8.68 -25.71 -31.68
C ARG A 135 7.42 -24.86 -31.69
N VAL A 136 6.42 -25.28 -32.47
CA VAL A 136 5.13 -24.59 -32.52
C VAL A 136 4.46 -24.64 -31.14
N GLU A 137 4.50 -25.78 -30.46
CA GLU A 137 3.94 -25.91 -29.11
C GLU A 137 4.68 -25.00 -28.10
N GLU A 138 6.01 -24.90 -28.17
CA GLU A 138 6.79 -24.00 -27.36
C GLU A 138 6.41 -22.53 -27.61
N TYR A 139 6.27 -22.11 -28.88
CA TYR A 139 5.87 -20.75 -29.21
C TYR A 139 4.44 -20.43 -28.74
N LEU A 140 3.51 -21.36 -28.88
CA LEU A 140 2.13 -21.20 -28.38
C LEU A 140 2.09 -21.04 -26.86
N LYS A 141 2.91 -21.79 -26.11
CA LYS A 141 3.05 -21.62 -24.66
C LYS A 141 3.58 -20.22 -24.31
N LYS A 142 4.58 -19.71 -25.05
CA LYS A 142 5.12 -18.35 -24.87
C LYS A 142 4.09 -17.27 -25.20
N ILE A 143 3.28 -17.48 -26.26
CA ILE A 143 2.17 -16.58 -26.62
C ILE A 143 1.14 -16.53 -25.49
N MET A 144 0.74 -17.69 -24.97
CA MET A 144 -0.23 -17.80 -23.87
C MET A 144 0.27 -17.09 -22.60
N THR A 145 1.53 -17.32 -22.24
CA THR A 145 2.16 -16.64 -21.08
C THR A 145 2.19 -15.14 -21.27
N SER A 146 2.58 -14.65 -22.45
CA SER A 146 2.60 -13.21 -22.75
C SER A 146 1.20 -12.60 -22.78
N GLY A 147 0.19 -13.34 -23.28
CA GLY A 147 -1.21 -12.92 -23.29
C GLY A 147 -1.79 -12.80 -21.88
N ASN A 148 -1.53 -13.78 -21.02
CA ASN A 148 -1.97 -13.76 -19.62
C ASN A 148 -1.31 -12.60 -18.86
N HIS A 149 -0.02 -12.33 -19.12
CA HIS A 149 0.66 -11.18 -18.53
C HIS A 149 0.05 -9.86 -18.97
N LEU A 150 -0.27 -9.71 -20.27
CA LEU A 150 -0.93 -8.51 -20.80
C LEU A 150 -2.33 -8.30 -20.18
N LEU A 151 -3.10 -9.36 -20.00
CA LEU A 151 -4.41 -9.29 -19.34
C LEU A 151 -4.30 -8.84 -17.88
N SER A 152 -3.31 -9.36 -17.15
CA SER A 152 -3.03 -8.93 -15.78
C SER A 152 -2.71 -7.43 -15.72
N LEU A 153 -1.83 -6.94 -16.61
CA LEU A 153 -1.48 -5.51 -16.71
C LEU A 153 -2.71 -4.63 -16.96
N ILE A 154 -3.57 -5.03 -17.90
CA ILE A 154 -4.79 -4.29 -18.23
C ILE A 154 -5.72 -4.24 -17.01
N ASN A 155 -5.89 -5.36 -16.30
CA ASN A 155 -6.74 -5.42 -15.12
C ASN A 155 -6.20 -4.55 -13.98
N ASP A 156 -4.87 -4.54 -13.76
CA ASP A 156 -4.23 -3.66 -12.76
C ASP A 156 -4.50 -2.18 -13.07
N VAL A 157 -4.39 -1.77 -14.35
CA VAL A 157 -4.67 -0.39 -14.78
C VAL A 157 -6.15 -0.04 -14.60
N LEU A 158 -7.05 -0.95 -14.93
CA LEU A 158 -8.49 -0.74 -14.76
C LEU A 158 -8.88 -0.66 -13.29
N ASP A 159 -8.30 -1.50 -12.43
CA ASP A 159 -8.54 -1.45 -10.99
C ASP A 159 -8.00 -0.14 -10.41
N MET A 160 -6.80 0.28 -10.76
CA MET A 160 -6.24 1.57 -10.32
C MET A 160 -7.12 2.75 -10.76
N SER A 161 -7.60 2.76 -12.01
CA SER A 161 -8.51 3.79 -12.52
C SER A 161 -9.85 3.82 -11.76
N ARG A 162 -10.40 2.66 -11.40
CA ARG A 162 -11.63 2.55 -10.59
C ARG A 162 -11.42 3.05 -9.17
N ILE A 163 -10.27 2.75 -8.57
CA ILE A 163 -9.88 3.24 -7.26
C ILE A 163 -9.77 4.76 -7.26
N GLU A 164 -8.98 5.35 -8.18
CA GLU A 164 -8.78 6.79 -8.28
C GLU A 164 -10.09 7.57 -8.53
N SER A 165 -11.01 6.99 -9.29
CA SER A 165 -12.32 7.61 -9.57
C SER A 165 -13.37 7.37 -8.49
N GLY A 166 -13.04 6.66 -7.41
CA GLY A 166 -13.98 6.30 -6.34
C GLY A 166 -15.14 5.39 -6.80
N LYS A 167 -14.99 4.71 -7.94
CA LYS A 167 -16.02 3.84 -8.54
C LYS A 167 -15.88 2.37 -8.16
N MET A 168 -14.88 2.03 -7.35
CA MET A 168 -14.75 0.67 -6.84
C MET A 168 -15.72 0.48 -5.68
N HIS A 169 -16.55 -0.55 -5.74
CA HIS A 169 -17.49 -0.94 -4.69
C HIS A 169 -17.16 -2.35 -4.24
N LEU A 170 -17.32 -2.61 -2.94
CA LEU A 170 -17.19 -3.95 -2.37
C LEU A 170 -18.50 -4.72 -2.54
N ASP A 171 -18.40 -5.98 -2.92
CA ASP A 171 -19.53 -6.92 -3.04
C ASP A 171 -19.38 -7.98 -1.95
N GLU A 172 -19.79 -7.62 -0.73
CA GLU A 172 -19.70 -8.51 0.43
C GLU A 172 -20.74 -9.62 0.33
N LYS A 173 -20.28 -10.87 0.36
CA LYS A 173 -21.08 -12.08 0.34
C LYS A 173 -20.58 -13.05 1.40
N GLU A 174 -21.39 -14.05 1.68
CA GLU A 174 -21.00 -15.19 2.49
C GLU A 174 -19.83 -15.93 1.84
N CYS A 175 -18.77 -16.16 2.60
CA CYS A 175 -17.54 -16.74 2.15
C CYS A 175 -16.97 -17.69 3.22
N SER A 176 -16.46 -18.83 2.76
CA SER A 176 -15.72 -19.77 3.60
C SER A 176 -14.22 -19.51 3.50
N LEU A 177 -13.56 -19.26 4.62
CA LEU A 177 -12.10 -19.10 4.68
C LEU A 177 -11.35 -20.34 4.17
N PRO A 178 -11.70 -21.57 4.56
CA PRO A 178 -11.09 -22.78 4.02
C PRO A 178 -11.14 -22.87 2.51
N GLU A 179 -12.28 -22.51 1.88
CA GLU A 179 -12.40 -22.50 0.42
C GLU A 179 -11.46 -21.48 -0.24
N ILE A 180 -11.34 -20.28 0.37
CA ILE A 180 -10.43 -19.25 -0.12
C ILE A 180 -8.99 -19.77 -0.08
N LEU A 181 -8.56 -20.33 1.05
CA LEU A 181 -7.21 -20.88 1.25
C LEU A 181 -6.89 -22.04 0.31
N HIS A 182 -7.85 -22.96 0.15
CA HIS A 182 -7.70 -24.05 -0.80
C HIS A 182 -7.55 -23.55 -2.25
N GLY A 183 -8.33 -22.55 -2.62
CA GLY A 183 -8.21 -21.89 -3.94
C GLY A 183 -6.84 -21.26 -4.16
N LEU A 184 -6.32 -20.53 -3.17
CA LEU A 184 -5.00 -19.92 -3.23
C LEU A 184 -3.88 -20.96 -3.37
N LYS A 185 -3.93 -22.04 -2.58
CA LYS A 185 -2.96 -23.14 -2.65
C LYS A 185 -2.92 -23.75 -4.06
N ASN A 186 -4.09 -24.05 -4.64
CA ASN A 186 -4.19 -24.65 -5.98
C ASN A 186 -3.60 -23.75 -7.07
N ILE A 187 -3.82 -22.44 -6.98
CA ILE A 187 -3.28 -21.48 -7.96
C ILE A 187 -1.75 -21.41 -7.88
N LEU A 188 -1.18 -21.41 -6.67
CA LEU A 188 0.26 -21.23 -6.46
C LEU A 188 1.08 -22.51 -6.59
N GLN A 189 0.44 -23.68 -6.52
CA GLN A 189 1.11 -24.99 -6.45
C GLN A 189 2.09 -25.24 -7.60
N ALA A 190 1.73 -24.83 -8.83
CA ALA A 190 2.58 -25.02 -10.01
C ALA A 190 3.89 -24.21 -9.90
N ASP A 191 3.80 -22.94 -9.49
CA ASP A 191 4.95 -22.03 -9.38
C ASP A 191 5.84 -22.41 -8.20
N VAL A 192 5.23 -22.78 -7.07
CA VAL A 192 5.92 -23.27 -5.87
C VAL A 192 6.74 -24.52 -6.20
N HIS A 193 6.11 -25.48 -6.90
CA HIS A 193 6.79 -26.72 -7.32
C HIS A 193 7.91 -26.46 -8.34
N ALA A 194 7.64 -25.61 -9.35
CA ALA A 194 8.63 -25.26 -10.37
C ALA A 194 9.89 -24.60 -9.80
N LYS A 195 9.74 -23.85 -8.73
CA LYS A 195 10.85 -23.19 -8.00
C LYS A 195 11.41 -24.01 -6.82
N GLN A 196 10.86 -25.18 -6.56
CA GLN A 196 11.24 -26.02 -5.41
C GLN A 196 11.14 -25.29 -4.07
N LEU A 197 10.05 -24.51 -3.88
CA LEU A 197 9.76 -23.78 -2.65
C LEU A 197 8.93 -24.65 -1.70
N GLU A 198 9.03 -24.34 -0.41
CA GLU A 198 8.14 -24.88 0.61
C GLU A 198 7.04 -23.86 0.92
N LEU A 199 5.76 -24.24 0.77
CA LEU A 199 4.60 -23.39 1.06
C LEU A 199 3.79 -23.99 2.20
N TYR A 200 3.73 -23.27 3.31
CA TYR A 200 2.91 -23.59 4.47
C TYR A 200 1.70 -22.65 4.54
N ILE A 201 0.51 -23.22 4.69
CA ILE A 201 -0.72 -22.45 4.92
C ILE A 201 -1.38 -23.06 6.15
N ASP A 202 -1.45 -22.31 7.24
CA ASP A 202 -2.03 -22.75 8.49
C ASP A 202 -3.02 -21.73 9.07
N THR A 203 -3.93 -22.22 9.90
CA THR A 203 -4.86 -21.43 10.68
C THR A 203 -4.63 -21.70 12.16
N VAL A 204 -4.48 -20.63 12.95
CA VAL A 204 -4.23 -20.71 14.39
C VAL A 204 -5.34 -19.98 15.13
N ASP A 205 -6.01 -20.66 16.05
CA ASP A 205 -7.10 -20.11 16.86
C ASP A 205 -8.22 -19.46 16.01
N VAL A 206 -8.50 -19.98 14.82
CA VAL A 206 -9.62 -19.57 13.98
C VAL A 206 -10.84 -20.42 14.34
N PHE A 207 -11.85 -19.79 14.94
CA PHE A 207 -13.08 -20.45 15.39
C PHE A 207 -14.25 -20.18 14.42
N ASP A 208 -14.21 -19.05 13.74
CA ASP A 208 -15.24 -18.59 12.83
C ASP A 208 -14.71 -18.61 11.40
N GLU A 209 -15.10 -19.62 10.62
CA GLU A 209 -14.62 -19.82 9.26
C GLU A 209 -15.55 -19.22 8.20
N GLU A 210 -16.84 -19.01 8.56
CA GLU A 210 -17.86 -18.46 7.67
C GLU A 210 -18.04 -16.96 7.94
N ILE A 211 -17.63 -16.13 6.98
CA ILE A 211 -17.55 -14.68 7.09
C ILE A 211 -18.29 -13.99 5.94
N TYR A 212 -18.67 -12.73 6.15
CA TYR A 212 -19.11 -11.85 5.07
C TYR A 212 -17.93 -11.01 4.58
N CYS A 213 -17.48 -11.24 3.35
CA CYS A 213 -16.42 -10.45 2.73
C CYS A 213 -16.60 -10.39 1.20
N ASP A 214 -15.86 -9.49 0.55
CA ASP A 214 -15.68 -9.55 -0.89
C ASP A 214 -14.59 -10.57 -1.22
N LYS A 215 -15.02 -11.81 -1.55
CA LYS A 215 -14.14 -12.95 -1.88
C LYS A 215 -13.16 -12.62 -3.00
N LEU A 216 -13.60 -11.84 -4.01
CA LEU A 216 -12.75 -11.48 -5.14
C LEU A 216 -11.60 -10.57 -4.69
N ARG A 217 -11.94 -9.55 -3.89
CA ARG A 217 -10.95 -8.58 -3.40
C ARG A 217 -10.02 -9.18 -2.35
N LEU A 218 -10.53 -10.00 -1.44
CA LEU A 218 -9.70 -10.72 -0.48
C LEU A 218 -8.72 -11.66 -1.20
N ASN A 219 -9.19 -12.45 -2.18
CA ASN A 219 -8.31 -13.27 -3.01
C ASN A 219 -7.27 -12.43 -3.77
N GLN A 220 -7.64 -11.28 -4.31
CA GLN A 220 -6.72 -10.37 -5.01
C GLN A 220 -5.60 -9.90 -4.10
N VAL A 221 -5.92 -9.47 -2.86
CA VAL A 221 -4.93 -9.08 -1.85
C VAL A 221 -3.98 -10.24 -1.55
N LEU A 222 -4.52 -11.40 -1.18
CA LEU A 222 -3.71 -12.54 -0.77
C LEU A 222 -2.87 -13.11 -1.94
N LEU A 223 -3.44 -13.22 -3.14
CA LEU A 223 -2.70 -13.67 -4.33
C LEU A 223 -1.57 -12.71 -4.70
N ASN A 224 -1.80 -11.40 -4.62
CA ASN A 224 -0.74 -10.44 -4.90
C ASN A 224 0.43 -10.56 -3.92
N LEU A 225 0.15 -10.69 -2.62
CA LEU A 225 1.18 -10.86 -1.60
C LEU A 225 1.91 -12.19 -1.75
N LEU A 226 1.19 -13.29 -1.91
CA LEU A 226 1.78 -14.63 -2.07
C LEU A 226 2.54 -14.78 -3.38
N SER A 227 2.04 -14.24 -4.48
CA SER A 227 2.78 -14.27 -5.75
C SER A 227 4.06 -13.45 -5.70
N ASN A 228 4.08 -12.34 -4.96
CA ASN A 228 5.30 -11.60 -4.68
C ASN A 228 6.27 -12.44 -3.84
N ALA A 229 5.81 -13.11 -2.78
CA ALA A 229 6.64 -14.02 -1.99
C ALA A 229 7.25 -15.13 -2.87
N VAL A 230 6.45 -15.82 -3.70
CA VAL A 230 6.94 -16.83 -4.66
C VAL A 230 7.93 -16.23 -5.65
N LYS A 231 7.68 -15.03 -6.13
CA LYS A 231 8.50 -14.35 -7.14
C LYS A 231 9.89 -14.01 -6.60
N TYR A 232 9.98 -13.50 -5.38
CA TYR A 232 11.20 -12.97 -4.78
C TYR A 232 11.93 -13.96 -3.86
N THR A 233 11.38 -15.15 -3.63
CA THR A 233 12.05 -16.23 -2.91
C THR A 233 12.82 -17.12 -3.88
N GLY A 234 14.08 -17.41 -3.57
CA GLY A 234 14.93 -18.31 -4.32
C GLY A 234 14.56 -19.79 -4.13
N ALA A 235 15.07 -20.65 -5.00
CA ALA A 235 14.83 -22.10 -4.90
C ALA A 235 15.25 -22.67 -3.52
N GLY A 236 14.42 -23.54 -2.95
CA GLY A 236 14.61 -24.12 -1.61
C GLY A 236 14.22 -23.18 -0.47
N GLY A 237 13.65 -22.00 -0.76
CA GLY A 237 13.17 -21.09 0.26
C GLY A 237 11.77 -21.46 0.78
N ILE A 238 11.36 -20.78 1.84
CA ILE A 238 10.14 -21.05 2.60
C ILE A 238 9.19 -19.86 2.48
N ILE A 239 7.91 -20.16 2.26
CA ILE A 239 6.81 -19.17 2.29
C ILE A 239 5.75 -19.70 3.24
N SER A 240 5.27 -18.87 4.15
CA SER A 240 4.18 -19.21 5.06
C SER A 240 3.06 -18.18 5.00
N LEU A 241 1.82 -18.65 4.97
CA LEU A 241 0.62 -17.87 5.22
C LEU A 241 -0.02 -18.40 6.51
N ARG A 242 -0.03 -17.57 7.53
CA ARG A 242 -0.70 -17.88 8.81
C ARG A 242 -1.89 -16.98 9.01
N ILE A 243 -3.03 -17.56 9.35
CA ILE A 243 -4.26 -16.83 9.69
C ILE A 243 -4.54 -17.03 11.16
N THR A 244 -4.76 -15.94 11.87
CA THR A 244 -5.08 -15.95 13.29
C THR A 244 -6.33 -15.11 13.53
N GLU A 245 -7.30 -15.64 14.27
CA GLU A 245 -8.41 -14.86 14.79
C GLU A 245 -7.98 -14.16 16.07
N LYS A 246 -8.15 -12.83 16.13
CA LYS A 246 -7.73 -11.99 17.26
C LYS A 246 -8.93 -11.59 18.12
N PRO A 247 -8.78 -11.54 19.44
CA PRO A 247 -9.84 -11.09 20.34
C PRO A 247 -10.13 -9.58 20.16
N GLY A 248 -11.29 -9.14 20.65
CA GLY A 248 -11.64 -7.72 20.73
C GLY A 248 -12.46 -7.19 19.56
N ALA A 249 -13.01 -8.06 18.72
CA ALA A 249 -13.96 -7.66 17.68
C ALA A 249 -15.30 -7.23 18.26
N PRO A 250 -16.07 -6.36 17.56
CA PRO A 250 -17.46 -6.05 17.91
C PRO A 250 -18.36 -7.30 17.87
N ALA A 251 -19.46 -7.28 18.63
CA ALA A 251 -20.41 -8.38 18.61
C ALA A 251 -20.90 -8.70 17.19
N GLY A 252 -20.86 -9.99 16.81
CA GLY A 252 -21.23 -10.45 15.47
C GLY A 252 -20.15 -10.25 14.40
N SER A 253 -18.93 -9.94 14.83
CA SER A 253 -17.75 -9.82 13.95
C SER A 253 -16.55 -10.52 14.58
N ALA A 254 -15.54 -10.84 13.77
CA ALA A 254 -14.26 -11.34 14.22
C ALA A 254 -13.11 -10.60 13.51
N ASN A 255 -11.98 -10.47 14.21
CA ASN A 255 -10.77 -9.86 13.69
C ASN A 255 -9.85 -10.95 13.18
N TYR A 256 -9.43 -10.86 11.93
CA TYR A 256 -8.51 -11.81 11.33
C TYR A 256 -7.20 -11.12 10.97
N GLU A 257 -6.10 -11.78 11.28
CA GLU A 257 -4.76 -11.38 10.89
C GLU A 257 -4.19 -12.42 9.94
N PHE A 258 -3.87 -11.99 8.72
CA PHE A 258 -3.21 -12.76 7.68
C PHE A 258 -1.74 -12.38 7.67
N ASN A 259 -0.88 -13.27 8.10
CA ASN A 259 0.57 -13.05 8.14
C ASN A 259 1.22 -13.88 7.04
N ILE A 260 1.81 -13.19 6.05
CA ILE A 260 2.56 -13.78 4.94
C ILE A 260 4.04 -13.51 5.18
N LYS A 261 4.83 -14.58 5.27
CA LYS A 261 6.26 -14.49 5.49
C LYS A 261 7.02 -15.30 4.47
N ASP A 262 8.09 -14.76 3.94
CA ASP A 262 9.01 -15.41 3.01
C ASP A 262 10.46 -15.30 3.47
N THR A 263 11.31 -16.19 2.98
CA THR A 263 12.77 -16.18 3.16
C THR A 263 13.48 -15.69 1.91
N GLY A 264 12.88 -14.75 1.20
CA GLY A 264 13.41 -14.20 -0.05
C GLY A 264 14.50 -13.17 0.12
N ILE A 265 14.74 -12.41 -0.93
CA ILE A 265 15.81 -11.39 -0.97
C ILE A 265 15.57 -10.22 -0.01
N GLY A 266 14.35 -10.06 0.50
CA GLY A 266 13.97 -8.92 1.32
C GLY A 266 14.09 -7.59 0.59
N MET A 267 13.90 -6.50 1.33
CA MET A 267 13.88 -5.13 0.81
C MET A 267 14.66 -4.20 1.72
N SER A 268 15.18 -3.10 1.15
CA SER A 268 15.78 -2.01 1.93
C SER A 268 14.70 -1.24 2.71
N GLN A 269 15.06 -0.67 3.86
CA GLN A 269 14.11 0.14 4.64
C GLN A 269 13.62 1.36 3.83
N GLU A 270 14.49 1.98 3.05
CA GLU A 270 14.11 3.07 2.15
C GLU A 270 13.01 2.67 1.16
N PHE A 271 13.07 1.45 0.62
CA PHE A 271 12.06 0.95 -0.30
C PHE A 271 10.77 0.55 0.43
N VAL A 272 10.85 -0.02 1.63
CA VAL A 272 9.68 -0.37 2.46
C VAL A 272 8.82 0.86 2.75
N ASP A 273 9.42 2.04 2.97
CA ASP A 273 8.71 3.30 3.24
C ASP A 273 7.88 3.77 2.02
N HIS A 274 8.24 3.33 0.81
CA HIS A 274 7.60 3.72 -0.46
C HIS A 274 6.90 2.57 -1.19
N ILE A 275 6.89 1.36 -0.64
CA ILE A 275 6.39 0.13 -1.32
C ILE A 275 4.94 0.23 -1.79
N PHE A 276 4.14 1.07 -1.15
CA PHE A 276 2.74 1.30 -1.50
C PHE A 276 2.52 2.45 -2.49
N GLU A 277 3.58 3.17 -2.84
CA GLU A 277 3.50 4.19 -3.88
C GLU A 277 3.34 3.52 -5.25
N PRO A 278 2.41 3.98 -6.09
CA PRO A 278 2.23 3.40 -7.41
C PRO A 278 3.52 3.48 -8.24
N PHE A 279 3.87 2.37 -8.91
CA PHE A 279 5.01 2.23 -9.84
C PHE A 279 6.40 2.18 -9.19
N GLU A 280 6.48 2.20 -7.86
CA GLU A 280 7.75 2.01 -7.18
C GLU A 280 8.26 0.58 -7.36
N ARG A 281 9.57 0.49 -7.62
CA ARG A 281 10.29 -0.77 -7.82
C ARG A 281 11.70 -0.64 -7.27
N GLU A 282 12.14 -1.60 -6.50
CA GLU A 282 13.52 -1.60 -6.00
C GLU A 282 14.50 -1.76 -7.15
N ARG A 283 15.52 -0.90 -7.23
CA ARG A 283 16.48 -0.86 -8.34
C ARG A 283 17.20 -2.19 -8.58
N ASN A 284 17.42 -2.96 -7.52
CA ASN A 284 18.06 -4.28 -7.60
C ASN A 284 17.18 -5.34 -8.28
N SER A 285 15.85 -5.23 -8.19
CA SER A 285 14.93 -6.14 -8.87
C SER A 285 14.93 -5.98 -10.40
N THR A 286 15.28 -4.80 -10.87
CA THR A 286 15.40 -4.49 -12.31
C THR A 286 16.62 -5.17 -12.92
N ILE A 287 17.71 -5.35 -12.15
CA ILE A 287 18.94 -6.03 -12.59
C ILE A 287 18.73 -7.55 -12.68
N SER A 288 17.89 -8.12 -11.83
CA SER A 288 17.59 -9.58 -11.81
C SER A 288 16.59 -10.04 -12.87
N GLY A 289 16.08 -9.16 -13.74
CA GLY A 289 15.15 -9.51 -14.81
C GLY A 289 13.74 -9.86 -14.31
N ILE A 290 13.42 -9.60 -13.05
CA ILE A 290 12.13 -9.90 -12.45
C ILE A 290 11.10 -8.85 -12.89
N GLN A 291 10.17 -9.22 -13.77
CA GLN A 291 9.13 -8.33 -14.28
C GLN A 291 8.02 -8.06 -13.26
N GLY A 292 7.45 -6.84 -13.27
CA GLY A 292 6.31 -6.46 -12.45
C GLY A 292 5.84 -5.05 -12.76
N THR A 293 4.56 -4.76 -12.52
CA THR A 293 3.92 -3.48 -12.83
C THR A 293 4.26 -2.36 -11.84
N GLY A 294 4.64 -2.72 -10.61
CA GLY A 294 4.73 -1.78 -9.50
C GLY A 294 3.36 -1.27 -9.01
N LEU A 295 2.26 -1.83 -9.52
CA LEU A 295 0.89 -1.47 -9.10
C LEU A 295 0.33 -2.39 -8.02
N GLY A 296 0.79 -3.64 -7.97
CA GLY A 296 0.19 -4.66 -7.11
C GLY A 296 0.12 -4.23 -5.64
N MET A 297 1.20 -3.71 -5.06
CA MET A 297 1.21 -3.28 -3.65
C MET A 297 0.32 -2.05 -3.41
N ALA A 298 0.29 -1.10 -4.33
CA ALA A 298 -0.60 0.06 -4.27
C ALA A 298 -2.07 -0.36 -4.34
N ILE A 299 -2.43 -1.26 -5.25
CA ILE A 299 -3.79 -1.84 -5.36
C ILE A 299 -4.14 -2.59 -4.07
N THR A 300 -3.22 -3.41 -3.55
CA THR A 300 -3.40 -4.14 -2.29
C THR A 300 -3.73 -3.19 -1.14
N ARG A 301 -2.96 -2.11 -0.97
CA ARG A 301 -3.19 -1.11 0.07
C ARG A 301 -4.58 -0.48 -0.06
N ASN A 302 -4.95 -0.06 -1.27
CA ASN A 302 -6.26 0.55 -1.52
C ASN A 302 -7.41 -0.42 -1.22
N ILE A 303 -7.30 -1.70 -1.63
CA ILE A 303 -8.33 -2.71 -1.32
C ILE A 303 -8.42 -2.93 0.19
N VAL A 304 -7.29 -3.06 0.88
CA VAL A 304 -7.25 -3.22 2.34
C VAL A 304 -7.90 -2.03 3.03
N ASP A 305 -7.59 -0.79 2.64
CA ASP A 305 -8.19 0.41 3.19
C ASP A 305 -9.70 0.48 2.91
N MET A 306 -10.16 0.10 1.71
CA MET A 306 -11.59 0.01 1.38
C MET A 306 -12.34 -1.04 2.21
N MET A 307 -11.68 -2.15 2.55
CA MET A 307 -12.22 -3.19 3.44
C MET A 307 -12.07 -2.84 4.92
N ASN A 308 -11.71 -1.58 5.25
CA ASN A 308 -11.46 -1.09 6.61
C ASN A 308 -10.40 -1.92 7.36
N GLY A 309 -9.45 -2.49 6.65
CA GLY A 309 -8.33 -3.24 7.19
C GLY A 309 -7.09 -2.41 7.43
N SER A 310 -6.01 -3.09 7.80
CA SER A 310 -4.68 -2.50 7.89
C SER A 310 -3.64 -3.45 7.31
N ILE A 311 -2.56 -2.89 6.76
CA ILE A 311 -1.43 -3.65 6.21
C ILE A 311 -0.12 -3.09 6.75
N VAL A 312 0.74 -3.98 7.23
CA VAL A 312 2.07 -3.66 7.76
C VAL A 312 3.09 -4.54 7.06
N VAL A 313 4.20 -3.95 6.62
CA VAL A 313 5.31 -4.65 5.98
C VAL A 313 6.56 -4.52 6.84
N LYS A 314 7.22 -5.63 7.11
CA LYS A 314 8.54 -5.71 7.72
C LYS A 314 9.44 -6.49 6.79
N SER A 315 10.58 -5.94 6.45
CA SER A 315 11.52 -6.59 5.54
C SER A 315 12.95 -6.24 5.89
N GLU A 316 13.84 -7.20 5.65
CA GLU A 316 15.28 -7.03 5.82
C GLU A 316 15.98 -7.70 4.63
N GLN A 317 16.92 -6.98 4.03
CA GLN A 317 17.66 -7.48 2.86
C GLN A 317 18.38 -8.78 3.18
N ASN A 318 18.23 -9.77 2.28
CA ASN A 318 18.77 -11.13 2.36
C ASN A 318 18.27 -11.97 3.55
N VAL A 319 17.23 -11.52 4.24
CA VAL A 319 16.55 -12.29 5.32
C VAL A 319 15.15 -12.71 4.87
N GLY A 320 14.39 -11.76 4.27
CA GLY A 320 13.05 -12.01 3.76
C GLY A 320 12.08 -10.88 4.07
N THR A 321 10.81 -11.14 3.81
CA THR A 321 9.72 -10.19 4.02
C THR A 321 8.60 -10.82 4.84
N GLU A 322 8.01 -10.03 5.73
CA GLU A 322 6.82 -10.36 6.50
C GLU A 322 5.77 -9.28 6.27
N VAL A 323 4.62 -9.67 5.74
CA VAL A 323 3.47 -8.80 5.50
C VAL A 323 2.31 -9.26 6.36
N THR A 324 1.81 -8.36 7.18
CA THR A 324 0.64 -8.61 8.03
C THR A 324 -0.53 -7.78 7.56
N VAL A 325 -1.65 -8.43 7.24
CA VAL A 325 -2.90 -7.78 6.86
C VAL A 325 -3.96 -8.14 7.89
N SER A 326 -4.65 -7.13 8.42
CA SER A 326 -5.69 -7.33 9.41
C SER A 326 -7.03 -6.83 8.90
N PHE A 327 -8.08 -7.62 9.09
CA PHE A 327 -9.46 -7.29 8.74
C PHE A 327 -10.41 -7.61 9.89
N THR A 328 -11.53 -6.87 9.91
CA THR A 328 -12.67 -7.20 10.76
C THR A 328 -13.83 -7.60 9.86
N PHE A 329 -14.22 -8.86 9.89
CA PHE A 329 -15.35 -9.36 9.10
C PHE A 329 -16.57 -9.61 9.95
N ARG A 330 -17.76 -9.39 9.37
CA ARG A 330 -19.02 -9.84 9.97
C ARG A 330 -19.08 -11.36 9.88
N LEU A 331 -19.58 -11.98 10.94
CA LEU A 331 -19.77 -13.42 11.01
C LEU A 331 -21.12 -13.82 10.41
N HIS A 332 -21.14 -14.95 9.75
CA HIS A 332 -22.40 -15.57 9.40
C HIS A 332 -23.07 -16.07 10.68
N SER A 333 -24.28 -15.54 10.99
CA SER A 333 -25.07 -15.91 12.16
C SER A 333 -25.76 -17.28 11.95
N GLY A 334 -25.08 -18.24 11.34
CA GLY A 334 -25.50 -19.62 11.41
C GLY A 334 -25.38 -20.06 12.87
N GLU A 335 -26.44 -20.66 13.44
CA GLU A 335 -26.29 -21.38 14.68
C GLU A 335 -25.09 -22.29 14.51
N LYS A 336 -23.99 -21.98 15.22
CA LYS A 336 -22.94 -22.98 15.45
C LYS A 336 -23.66 -24.10 16.18
N ILE A 337 -24.07 -25.12 15.44
CA ILE A 337 -24.37 -26.38 16.06
C ILE A 337 -23.00 -26.81 16.61
N PRO A 338 -22.81 -26.76 17.93
CA PRO A 338 -21.67 -27.47 18.49
C PRO A 338 -21.92 -28.86 17.98
N GLN A 339 -21.08 -29.37 17.10
CA GLN A 339 -21.11 -30.78 16.79
C GLN A 339 -20.57 -31.47 18.06
N ASP A 340 -21.39 -31.42 19.11
CA ASP A 340 -21.24 -32.32 20.23
C ASP A 340 -21.56 -33.71 19.64
N ILE A 341 -20.55 -34.37 19.15
CA ILE A 341 -20.65 -35.74 18.65
C ILE A 341 -20.47 -36.62 19.88
N PRO A 342 -21.57 -36.98 20.57
CA PRO A 342 -21.46 -37.68 21.84
C PRO A 342 -20.67 -38.99 21.74
N GLN A 343 -20.63 -39.57 20.52
CA GLN A 343 -19.89 -40.77 20.21
C GLN A 343 -18.36 -40.59 20.25
N LEU A 344 -17.86 -39.38 20.03
CA LEU A 344 -16.42 -39.05 20.01
C LEU A 344 -15.93 -38.58 21.40
N LYS A 345 -16.85 -38.19 22.29
CA LYS A 345 -16.48 -37.67 23.61
C LYS A 345 -15.71 -38.67 24.44
N GLY A 346 -14.48 -38.31 24.80
CA GLY A 346 -13.58 -39.16 25.55
C GLY A 346 -12.83 -40.21 24.72
N CYS A 347 -13.12 -40.35 23.43
CA CYS A 347 -12.34 -41.17 22.52
C CYS A 347 -10.91 -40.66 22.42
N ARG A 348 -9.98 -41.62 22.23
CA ARG A 348 -8.56 -41.27 22.04
C ARG A 348 -8.24 -41.15 20.57
N ALA A 349 -7.48 -40.14 20.21
CA ALA A 349 -6.97 -39.94 18.88
C ALA A 349 -5.45 -39.76 18.91
N LEU A 350 -4.76 -40.24 17.88
CA LEU A 350 -3.34 -40.03 17.68
C LEU A 350 -3.17 -39.32 16.31
N VAL A 351 -2.74 -38.08 16.34
CA VAL A 351 -2.42 -37.29 15.16
C VAL A 351 -0.98 -37.60 14.76
N VAL A 352 -0.75 -37.89 13.50
CA VAL A 352 0.57 -38.22 12.96
C VAL A 352 0.83 -37.36 11.73
N ASP A 353 1.78 -36.47 11.85
CA ASP A 353 2.22 -35.60 10.76
C ASP A 353 3.70 -35.27 10.99
N ASP A 354 4.45 -34.94 9.97
CA ASP A 354 5.84 -34.51 10.09
C ASP A 354 5.98 -33.00 10.41
N ASP A 355 4.89 -32.24 10.28
CA ASP A 355 4.82 -30.83 10.71
C ASP A 355 4.22 -30.72 12.11
N PHE A 356 5.00 -30.11 13.01
CA PHE A 356 4.58 -29.84 14.39
C PHE A 356 3.31 -28.98 14.47
N ASN A 357 3.20 -27.92 13.63
CA ASN A 357 2.07 -27.01 13.69
C ASN A 357 0.77 -27.68 13.24
N SER A 358 0.84 -28.54 12.21
CA SER A 358 -0.29 -29.36 11.76
C SER A 358 -0.76 -30.29 12.88
N CYS A 359 0.18 -30.97 13.54
CA CYS A 359 -0.11 -31.84 14.67
C CYS A 359 -0.80 -31.09 15.83
N ASP A 360 -0.26 -29.96 16.23
CA ASP A 360 -0.77 -29.14 17.34
C ASP A 360 -2.18 -28.63 17.05
N SER A 361 -2.39 -28.06 15.87
CA SER A 361 -3.70 -27.54 15.42
C SER A 361 -4.78 -28.62 15.39
N VAL A 362 -4.48 -29.77 14.79
CA VAL A 362 -5.46 -30.87 14.72
C VAL A 362 -5.74 -31.47 16.13
N THR A 363 -4.73 -31.58 16.95
CA THR A 363 -4.89 -32.06 18.34
C THR A 363 -5.78 -31.12 19.15
N TYR A 364 -5.58 -29.82 19.00
CA TYR A 364 -6.42 -28.80 19.63
C TYR A 364 -7.87 -28.90 19.17
N MET A 365 -8.13 -28.98 17.84
CA MET A 365 -9.50 -29.14 17.29
C MET A 365 -10.19 -30.38 17.81
N LEU A 366 -9.47 -31.53 17.86
CA LEU A 366 -10.01 -32.76 18.41
C LEU A 366 -10.35 -32.62 19.91
N GLY A 367 -9.55 -31.86 20.65
CA GLY A 367 -9.82 -31.50 22.05
C GLY A 367 -11.10 -30.69 22.22
N GLN A 368 -11.42 -29.77 21.31
CA GLN A 368 -12.63 -28.93 21.34
C GLN A 368 -13.91 -29.77 21.20
N ILE A 369 -13.89 -30.86 20.43
CA ILE A 369 -15.03 -31.80 20.32
C ILE A 369 -15.05 -32.87 21.40
N GLY A 370 -14.20 -32.73 22.45
CA GLY A 370 -14.18 -33.58 23.61
C GLY A 370 -13.37 -34.87 23.47
N MET A 371 -12.56 -35.01 22.44
CA MET A 371 -11.63 -36.14 22.29
C MET A 371 -10.36 -35.96 23.13
N ARG A 372 -9.68 -37.05 23.46
CA ARG A 372 -8.34 -37.05 24.06
C ARG A 372 -7.32 -37.27 22.96
N ALA A 373 -6.83 -36.19 22.38
CA ALA A 373 -5.90 -36.23 21.28
C ALA A 373 -4.45 -36.12 21.79
N GLU A 374 -3.57 -36.92 21.19
CA GLU A 374 -2.11 -36.84 21.32
C GLU A 374 -1.52 -36.79 19.93
N TRP A 375 -0.31 -36.31 19.78
CA TRP A 375 0.35 -36.21 18.48
C TRP A 375 1.77 -36.79 18.48
N THR A 376 2.28 -37.13 17.32
CA THR A 376 3.66 -37.54 17.09
C THR A 376 4.10 -37.12 15.67
N LEU A 377 5.36 -36.72 15.53
CA LEU A 377 5.96 -36.33 14.25
C LEU A 377 6.53 -37.52 13.46
N SER A 378 6.39 -38.75 13.96
CA SER A 378 6.99 -39.94 13.37
C SER A 378 6.02 -41.09 13.23
N GLY A 379 5.87 -41.62 12.02
CA GLY A 379 5.09 -42.84 11.76
C GLY A 379 5.59 -44.03 12.51
N LYS A 380 6.90 -44.17 12.78
CA LYS A 380 7.46 -45.26 13.60
C LYS A 380 7.02 -45.15 15.03
N GLU A 381 7.02 -43.98 15.60
CA GLU A 381 6.54 -43.70 16.94
C GLU A 381 5.04 -43.91 17.05
N ALA A 382 4.26 -43.52 16.05
CA ALA A 382 2.83 -43.73 15.96
C ALA A 382 2.48 -45.23 16.09
N VAL A 383 3.15 -46.10 15.34
CA VAL A 383 2.96 -47.54 15.37
C VAL A 383 3.30 -48.10 16.78
N LEU A 384 4.36 -47.60 17.42
CA LEU A 384 4.75 -48.03 18.77
C LEU A 384 3.69 -47.63 19.81
N ARG A 385 3.25 -46.35 19.78
CA ARG A 385 2.23 -45.83 20.70
C ARG A 385 0.89 -46.53 20.52
N THR A 386 0.47 -46.80 19.28
CA THR A 386 -0.77 -47.54 18.99
C THR A 386 -0.71 -48.96 19.52
N ARG A 387 0.41 -49.69 19.33
CA ARG A 387 0.60 -51.03 19.88
C ARG A 387 0.55 -51.06 21.43
N GLN A 388 1.17 -50.05 22.05
CA GLN A 388 1.14 -49.94 23.53
C GLN A 388 -0.28 -49.62 24.03
N ALA A 389 -1.04 -48.81 23.32
CA ALA A 389 -2.42 -48.49 23.68
C ALA A 389 -3.33 -49.72 23.58
N VAL A 390 -3.24 -50.49 22.49
CA VAL A 390 -3.97 -51.76 22.31
C VAL A 390 -3.63 -52.77 23.41
N MET A 391 -2.36 -52.89 23.83
CA MET A 391 -1.96 -53.78 24.92
C MET A 391 -2.47 -53.35 26.31
N ARG A 392 -2.63 -52.02 26.54
CA ARG A 392 -3.13 -51.48 27.81
C ARG A 392 -4.64 -51.62 27.98
N ASP A 393 -5.37 -51.39 26.91
CA ASP A 393 -6.83 -51.25 26.97
C ASP A 393 -7.57 -52.56 26.59
N ASN A 394 -6.87 -53.68 26.37
CA ASN A 394 -7.44 -54.97 25.95
C ASN A 394 -8.37 -54.92 24.74
N ILE A 395 -8.12 -53.99 23.78
CA ILE A 395 -8.88 -53.79 22.54
C ILE A 395 -8.19 -54.57 21.40
#